data_4976ace6a0f2ee47afbd56fbaaf61504
#
_entry.id   4976ace6a0f2ee47afbd56fbaaf61504
#
_cell.length_a   1.000
_cell.length_b   1.000
_cell.length_c   1.000
_cell.angle_alpha   90.00
_cell.angle_beta   90.00
_cell.angle_gamma   90.00
#
_symmetry.space_group_name_H-M   'P 1'
#
loop_
_entity.id
_entity.type
_entity.pdbx_description
1 polymer ?
#
loop_
_entity_poly.entity_id
_entity_poly.type
_entity_poly.pdbx_seq_one_letter_code
_entity_poly.pdbx_strand_id
1 'polypeptide(L)'
;VDRRQRQMCIRDSSGRYKVVAGKPLPPDMLADNPEDVLAGADNLRKHIEIVRTFGVSPIVALNVFPDDHDDEIEAVRRVTEQEGAHFAASTHVVDGGNGAMELARAVVDACDQPTDFRYTYDLADSLETKIEKIATEVYGADGIDISPQAAKDLAHFEELGYGRLPVVMAKTHLSLSHDPQLKGRPTGWRLPVREVRAAVGAGYVYAICGNMRTMPGLGAHPAAERIDIDDNGQVVGLF
;
A
#
# COMPACT_ATOMS: atom_id res chain seq x y z
N VAL A 1 -11.58 -11.05 10.43
CA VAL A 1 -11.07 -10.53 9.16
C VAL A 1 -11.49 -11.51 8.09
N ASP A 2 -12.37 -11.07 7.17
CA ASP A 2 -12.86 -11.91 6.09
C ASP A 2 -11.68 -12.43 5.27
N ARG A 3 -11.54 -13.77 5.20
CA ARG A 3 -10.40 -14.47 4.60
C ARG A 3 -10.22 -14.21 3.10
N ARG A 4 -11.17 -13.54 2.44
CA ARG A 4 -11.27 -13.32 0.98
C ARG A 4 -10.67 -11.99 0.51
N GLN A 5 -9.98 -11.25 1.37
CA GLN A 5 -9.69 -9.81 1.15
C GLN A 5 -8.53 -9.50 0.20
N ARG A 6 -7.70 -10.42 -0.25
CA ARG A 6 -6.42 -10.07 -0.93
C ARG A 6 -6.36 -10.33 -2.43
N GLN A 7 -6.88 -11.40 -2.97
CA GLN A 7 -7.13 -11.51 -4.43
C GLN A 7 -8.11 -10.43 -4.88
N MET A 8 -9.06 -10.09 -4.01
CA MET A 8 -9.96 -8.97 -4.17
C MET A 8 -9.25 -7.63 -4.42
N CYS A 9 -8.08 -7.39 -3.83
CA CYS A 9 -7.36 -6.14 -4.05
C CYS A 9 -6.89 -6.01 -5.50
N ILE A 10 -6.42 -7.09 -6.14
CA ILE A 10 -6.02 -7.06 -7.55
C ILE A 10 -7.26 -6.92 -8.44
N ARG A 11 -8.31 -7.71 -8.19
CA ARG A 11 -9.57 -7.64 -8.94
C ARG A 11 -10.32 -6.31 -8.71
N ASP A 12 -10.32 -5.76 -7.49
CA ASP A 12 -10.84 -4.41 -7.20
C ASP A 12 -10.09 -3.35 -8.00
N SER A 13 -8.78 -3.53 -8.20
CA SER A 13 -7.96 -2.63 -9.03
C SER A 13 -8.36 -2.61 -10.51
N SER A 14 -9.11 -3.59 -10.99
CA SER A 14 -9.72 -3.57 -12.33
C SER A 14 -10.80 -2.48 -12.48
N GLY A 15 -11.35 -1.99 -11.36
CA GLY A 15 -12.45 -1.02 -11.33
C GLY A 15 -13.83 -1.59 -11.72
N ARG A 16 -13.92 -2.89 -11.99
CA ARG A 16 -15.18 -3.55 -12.42
C ARG A 16 -16.15 -3.79 -11.26
N TYR A 17 -15.65 -3.87 -10.03
CA TYR A 17 -16.43 -4.21 -8.84
C TYR A 17 -16.53 -3.04 -7.87
N LYS A 18 -17.69 -2.92 -7.22
CA LYS A 18 -17.88 -1.98 -6.12
C LYS A 18 -17.87 -2.75 -4.80
N VAL A 19 -16.74 -2.77 -4.15
CA VAL A 19 -16.59 -3.36 -2.82
C VAL A 19 -16.96 -2.33 -1.76
N VAL A 20 -17.80 -2.72 -0.81
CA VAL A 20 -18.20 -1.89 0.32
C VAL A 20 -17.80 -2.61 1.61
N ALA A 21 -17.01 -1.92 2.44
CA ALA A 21 -16.56 -2.48 3.71
C ALA A 21 -17.77 -2.92 4.58
N GLY A 22 -17.68 -4.13 5.16
CA GLY A 22 -18.72 -4.70 5.99
C GLY A 22 -19.93 -5.29 5.25
N LYS A 23 -19.92 -5.31 3.91
CA LYS A 23 -20.95 -5.99 3.11
C LYS A 23 -20.40 -7.26 2.45
N PRO A 24 -21.25 -8.27 2.16
CA PRO A 24 -20.86 -9.43 1.38
C PRO A 24 -20.30 -9.00 0.02
N LEU A 25 -19.33 -9.78 -0.47
CA LEU A 25 -18.76 -9.56 -1.79
C LEU A 25 -19.79 -9.86 -2.90
N PRO A 26 -19.69 -9.16 -4.06
CA PRO A 26 -20.46 -9.55 -5.22
C PRO A 26 -20.15 -11.01 -5.60
N PRO A 27 -21.19 -11.84 -5.92
CA PRO A 27 -20.98 -13.25 -6.29
C PRO A 27 -19.99 -13.42 -7.46
N ASP A 28 -20.00 -12.52 -8.42
CA ASP A 28 -19.11 -12.54 -9.58
C ASP A 28 -17.63 -12.36 -9.20
N MET A 29 -17.36 -11.74 -8.05
CA MET A 29 -15.99 -11.65 -7.50
C MET A 29 -15.50 -12.96 -6.88
N LEU A 30 -16.39 -13.91 -6.62
CA LEU A 30 -16.07 -15.20 -6.03
C LEU A 30 -15.90 -16.29 -7.09
N ALA A 31 -16.32 -16.02 -8.33
CA ALA A 31 -16.12 -16.91 -9.46
C ALA A 31 -14.68 -16.82 -9.99
N ASP A 32 -14.18 -17.92 -10.52
CA ASP A 32 -12.89 -17.97 -11.21
C ASP A 32 -12.89 -17.02 -12.41
N ASN A 33 -11.95 -16.06 -12.41
CA ASN A 33 -11.82 -15.06 -13.48
C ASN A 33 -10.40 -14.48 -13.57
N PRO A 34 -9.47 -15.18 -14.20
CA PRO A 34 -8.09 -14.70 -14.37
C PRO A 34 -8.00 -13.43 -15.24
N GLU A 35 -8.99 -13.15 -16.09
CA GLU A 35 -9.01 -11.93 -16.90
C GLU A 35 -9.18 -10.68 -16.03
N ASP A 36 -9.95 -10.75 -14.94
CA ASP A 36 -10.08 -9.64 -14.00
C ASP A 36 -8.79 -9.41 -13.20
N VAL A 37 -8.05 -10.48 -12.90
CA VAL A 37 -6.71 -10.40 -12.30
C VAL A 37 -5.77 -9.64 -13.24
N LEU A 38 -5.75 -10.03 -14.53
CA LEU A 38 -4.92 -9.37 -15.53
C LEU A 38 -5.32 -7.90 -15.75
N ALA A 39 -6.60 -7.60 -15.73
CA ALA A 39 -7.11 -6.22 -15.84
C ALA A 39 -6.71 -5.34 -14.64
N GLY A 40 -6.57 -5.92 -13.44
CA GLY A 40 -6.11 -5.22 -12.23
C GLY A 40 -4.59 -5.19 -12.06
N ALA A 41 -3.84 -5.89 -12.90
CA ALA A 41 -2.40 -6.15 -12.71
C ALA A 41 -1.52 -4.88 -12.81
N ASP A 42 -1.99 -3.78 -13.41
CA ASP A 42 -1.20 -2.57 -13.55
C ASP A 42 -0.81 -1.96 -12.18
N ASN A 43 -1.63 -2.15 -11.17
CA ASN A 43 -1.28 -1.78 -9.81
C ASN A 43 -0.08 -2.60 -9.29
N LEU A 44 -0.10 -3.92 -9.49
CA LEU A 44 1.01 -4.81 -9.12
C LEU A 44 2.29 -4.44 -9.89
N ARG A 45 2.20 -4.21 -11.21
CA ARG A 45 3.34 -3.75 -12.04
C ARG A 45 3.96 -2.48 -11.48
N LYS A 46 3.13 -1.49 -11.11
CA LYS A 46 3.63 -0.25 -10.52
C LYS A 46 4.32 -0.49 -9.17
N HIS A 47 3.81 -1.36 -8.32
CA HIS A 47 4.47 -1.69 -7.05
C HIS A 47 5.81 -2.39 -7.25
N ILE A 48 5.94 -3.30 -8.23
CA ILE A 48 7.22 -3.90 -8.63
C ILE A 48 8.21 -2.82 -9.08
N GLU A 49 7.77 -1.89 -9.93
CA GLU A 49 8.56 -0.75 -10.39
C GLU A 49 9.03 0.11 -9.20
N ILE A 50 8.12 0.46 -8.27
CA ILE A 50 8.45 1.25 -7.06
C ILE A 50 9.58 0.57 -6.26
N VAL A 51 9.50 -0.73 -6.00
CA VAL A 51 10.55 -1.44 -5.26
C VAL A 51 11.89 -1.35 -6.00
N ARG A 52 11.90 -1.46 -7.33
CA ARG A 52 13.11 -1.34 -8.14
C ARG A 52 13.72 0.06 -8.13
N THR A 53 12.92 1.12 -7.97
CA THR A 53 13.48 2.48 -7.88
C THR A 53 14.40 2.64 -6.67
N PHE A 54 14.21 1.83 -5.62
CA PHE A 54 15.10 1.76 -4.47
C PHE A 54 16.36 0.90 -4.70
N GLY A 55 16.55 0.33 -5.90
CA GLY A 55 17.73 -0.47 -6.24
C GLY A 55 17.75 -1.88 -5.61
N VAL A 56 16.58 -2.42 -5.23
CA VAL A 56 16.43 -3.75 -4.66
C VAL A 56 15.58 -4.67 -5.55
N SER A 57 15.82 -5.97 -5.47
CA SER A 57 15.06 -6.97 -6.24
C SER A 57 13.70 -7.24 -5.60
N PRO A 58 12.58 -7.02 -6.31
CA PRO A 58 11.25 -7.27 -5.77
C PRO A 58 10.91 -8.76 -5.73
N ILE A 59 10.22 -9.15 -4.65
CA ILE A 59 9.59 -10.46 -4.52
C ILE A 59 8.09 -10.24 -4.31
N VAL A 60 7.29 -10.84 -5.17
CA VAL A 60 5.83 -10.85 -5.04
C VAL A 60 5.42 -12.06 -4.22
N ALA A 61 4.99 -11.81 -2.98
CA ALA A 61 4.43 -12.81 -2.10
C ALA A 61 2.90 -12.86 -2.27
N LEU A 62 2.39 -13.93 -2.85
CA LEU A 62 0.95 -14.16 -2.94
C LEU A 62 0.49 -14.98 -1.74
N ASN A 63 -0.34 -14.39 -0.87
CA ASN A 63 -1.02 -15.14 0.17
C ASN A 63 -2.17 -15.93 -0.45
N VAL A 64 -2.04 -17.24 -0.45
CA VAL A 64 -3.02 -18.18 -0.99
C VAL A 64 -4.00 -18.63 0.11
N PHE A 65 -5.27 -18.60 -0.20
CA PHE A 65 -6.35 -19.06 0.67
C PHE A 65 -7.04 -20.29 0.06
N PRO A 66 -7.74 -21.12 0.85
CA PRO A 66 -8.35 -22.36 0.36
C PRO A 66 -9.38 -22.20 -0.77
N ASP A 67 -9.99 -21.02 -0.86
CA ASP A 67 -11.01 -20.71 -1.87
C ASP A 67 -10.44 -19.99 -3.10
N ASP A 68 -9.11 -19.85 -3.18
CA ASP A 68 -8.44 -19.20 -4.32
C ASP A 68 -8.36 -20.16 -5.52
N HIS A 69 -8.50 -19.62 -6.72
CA HIS A 69 -8.49 -20.40 -7.96
C HIS A 69 -7.08 -20.50 -8.56
N ASP A 70 -6.69 -21.68 -9.00
CA ASP A 70 -5.34 -21.94 -9.54
C ASP A 70 -5.03 -21.07 -10.76
N ASP A 71 -6.01 -20.84 -11.65
CA ASP A 71 -5.84 -20.02 -12.85
C ASP A 71 -5.59 -18.54 -12.51
N GLU A 72 -6.17 -18.04 -11.42
CA GLU A 72 -5.92 -16.68 -10.91
C GLU A 72 -4.53 -16.57 -10.27
N ILE A 73 -4.10 -17.59 -9.53
CA ILE A 73 -2.74 -17.69 -8.97
C ILE A 73 -1.71 -17.67 -10.10
N GLU A 74 -1.96 -18.44 -11.14
CA GLU A 74 -1.09 -18.51 -12.32
C GLU A 74 -1.07 -17.19 -13.10
N ALA A 75 -2.20 -16.48 -13.17
CA ALA A 75 -2.25 -15.15 -13.77
C ALA A 75 -1.35 -14.14 -13.02
N VAL A 76 -1.36 -14.15 -11.68
CA VAL A 76 -0.45 -13.32 -10.86
C VAL A 76 1.00 -13.71 -11.06
N ARG A 77 1.32 -15.02 -11.08
CA ARG A 77 2.66 -15.55 -11.35
C ARG A 77 3.17 -15.03 -12.68
N ARG A 78 2.38 -15.19 -13.75
CA ARG A 78 2.75 -14.75 -15.11
C ARG A 78 3.04 -13.25 -15.18
N VAL A 79 2.20 -12.41 -14.56
CA VAL A 79 2.43 -10.96 -14.50
C VAL A 79 3.75 -10.67 -13.78
N THR A 80 4.00 -11.33 -12.66
CA THR A 80 5.23 -11.15 -11.87
C THR A 80 6.48 -11.51 -12.67
N GLU A 81 6.46 -12.65 -13.36
CA GLU A 81 7.56 -13.12 -14.19
C GLU A 81 7.81 -12.25 -15.43
N GLN A 82 6.72 -11.74 -16.07
CA GLN A 82 6.83 -10.76 -17.16
C GLN A 82 7.54 -9.48 -16.72
N GLU A 83 7.31 -9.06 -15.50
CA GLU A 83 8.03 -7.94 -14.91
C GLU A 83 9.44 -8.33 -14.41
N GLY A 84 9.87 -9.58 -14.56
CA GLY A 84 11.18 -10.06 -14.09
C GLY A 84 11.34 -9.98 -12.57
N ALA A 85 10.25 -10.11 -11.82
CA ALA A 85 10.25 -10.21 -10.37
C ALA A 85 10.14 -11.67 -9.93
N HIS A 86 10.58 -11.99 -8.72
CA HIS A 86 10.36 -13.30 -8.13
C HIS A 86 8.92 -13.45 -7.64
N PHE A 87 8.30 -14.58 -7.95
CA PHE A 87 7.00 -14.97 -7.41
C PHE A 87 7.17 -16.05 -6.35
N ALA A 88 6.48 -15.91 -5.22
CA ALA A 88 6.38 -16.96 -4.21
C ALA A 88 4.94 -17.06 -3.69
N ALA A 89 4.32 -18.22 -3.82
CA ALA A 89 3.06 -18.52 -3.17
C ALA A 89 3.28 -18.82 -1.68
N SER A 90 2.36 -18.38 -0.82
CA SER A 90 2.42 -18.62 0.61
C SER A 90 1.06 -19.11 1.13
N THR A 91 1.02 -20.33 1.62
CA THR A 91 -0.16 -20.97 2.23
C THR A 91 -0.13 -20.90 3.76
N HIS A 92 0.64 -19.97 4.32
CA HIS A 92 0.88 -19.88 5.77
C HIS A 92 -0.39 -19.74 6.63
N VAL A 93 -1.49 -19.28 6.03
CA VAL A 93 -2.80 -19.18 6.71
C VAL A 93 -3.32 -20.58 7.10
N VAL A 94 -3.06 -21.59 6.26
CA VAL A 94 -3.50 -22.98 6.49
C VAL A 94 -2.36 -23.82 7.08
N ASP A 95 -1.15 -23.70 6.52
CA ASP A 95 -0.02 -24.60 6.79
C ASP A 95 0.99 -24.00 7.77
N GLY A 96 0.70 -22.83 8.34
CA GLY A 96 1.61 -22.14 9.27
C GLY A 96 2.97 -21.86 8.62
N GLY A 97 4.05 -22.03 9.38
CA GLY A 97 5.41 -21.75 8.91
C GLY A 97 5.83 -22.57 7.70
N ASN A 98 5.34 -23.80 7.57
CA ASN A 98 5.66 -24.68 6.44
C ASN A 98 5.13 -24.08 5.11
N GLY A 99 3.96 -23.44 5.14
CA GLY A 99 3.38 -22.78 3.97
C GLY A 99 4.11 -21.52 3.50
N ALA A 100 5.07 -21.02 4.29
CA ALA A 100 5.89 -19.85 3.95
C ALA A 100 7.32 -20.19 3.52
N MET A 101 7.70 -21.47 3.46
CA MET A 101 9.08 -21.89 3.21
C MET A 101 9.60 -21.48 1.84
N GLU A 102 8.77 -21.51 0.79
CA GLU A 102 9.14 -21.05 -0.55
C GLU A 102 9.47 -19.55 -0.54
N LEU A 103 8.58 -18.74 0.06
CA LEU A 103 8.81 -17.32 0.22
C LEU A 103 10.07 -17.01 1.02
N ALA A 104 10.31 -17.74 2.12
CA ALA A 104 11.51 -17.55 2.95
C ALA A 104 12.79 -17.80 2.14
N ARG A 105 12.84 -18.87 1.35
CA ARG A 105 13.98 -19.17 0.47
C ARG A 105 14.18 -18.09 -0.58
N ALA A 106 13.10 -17.66 -1.26
CA ALA A 106 13.17 -16.58 -2.24
C ALA A 106 13.71 -15.27 -1.65
N VAL A 107 13.36 -14.96 -0.39
CA VAL A 107 13.91 -13.79 0.32
C VAL A 107 15.39 -13.96 0.62
N VAL A 108 15.83 -15.13 1.10
CA VAL A 108 17.25 -15.41 1.35
C VAL A 108 18.05 -15.27 0.05
N ASP A 109 17.59 -15.90 -1.04
CA ASP A 109 18.25 -15.84 -2.34
C ASP A 109 18.35 -14.40 -2.87
N ALA A 110 17.32 -13.58 -2.64
CA ALA A 110 17.34 -12.17 -3.02
C ALA A 110 18.30 -11.34 -2.16
N CYS A 111 18.46 -11.66 -0.88
CA CYS A 111 19.41 -10.98 0.01
C CYS A 111 20.88 -11.25 -0.38
N ASP A 112 21.15 -12.37 -1.06
CA ASP A 112 22.49 -12.70 -1.56
C ASP A 112 22.82 -12.00 -2.90
N GLN A 113 21.84 -11.35 -3.55
CA GLN A 113 22.06 -10.58 -4.77
C GLN A 113 22.69 -9.22 -4.47
N PRO A 114 23.55 -8.71 -5.37
CA PRO A 114 24.04 -7.34 -5.27
C PRO A 114 22.87 -6.34 -5.27
N THR A 115 22.94 -5.35 -4.38
CA THR A 115 21.95 -4.27 -4.31
C THR A 115 22.63 -2.92 -4.56
N ASP A 116 21.92 -2.03 -5.24
CA ASP A 116 22.27 -0.62 -5.41
C ASP A 116 21.21 0.24 -4.72
N PHE A 117 21.12 0.05 -3.39
CA PHE A 117 20.09 0.75 -2.62
C PHE A 117 20.28 2.25 -2.65
N ARG A 118 19.20 2.97 -2.97
CA ARG A 118 19.18 4.44 -3.03
C ARG A 118 17.86 5.00 -2.52
N TYR A 119 17.93 6.19 -1.96
CA TYR A 119 16.75 6.94 -1.55
C TYR A 119 16.15 7.69 -2.75
N THR A 120 14.85 7.95 -2.69
CA THR A 120 14.12 8.73 -3.71
C THR A 120 14.59 10.20 -3.74
N TYR A 121 15.07 10.74 -2.62
CA TYR A 121 15.51 12.12 -2.50
C TYR A 121 16.71 12.26 -1.56
N ASP A 122 17.46 13.38 -1.68
CA ASP A 122 18.49 13.75 -0.72
C ASP A 122 17.85 14.44 0.49
N LEU A 123 18.40 14.20 1.70
CA LEU A 123 17.96 14.92 2.90
C LEU A 123 18.27 16.44 2.84
N ALA A 124 19.18 16.87 1.97
CA ALA A 124 19.47 18.28 1.72
C ALA A 124 18.46 18.96 0.79
N ASP A 125 17.62 18.20 0.07
CA ASP A 125 16.51 18.78 -0.70
C ASP A 125 15.55 19.52 0.23
N SER A 126 14.86 20.56 -0.28
CA SER A 126 13.77 21.20 0.44
C SER A 126 12.63 20.24 0.75
N LEU A 127 11.84 20.50 1.78
CA LEU A 127 10.67 19.66 2.10
C LEU A 127 9.71 19.54 0.92
N GLU A 128 9.49 20.62 0.19
CA GLU A 128 8.65 20.63 -1.02
C GLU A 128 9.22 19.72 -2.10
N THR A 129 10.51 19.81 -2.41
CA THR A 129 11.18 18.94 -3.39
C THR A 129 11.11 17.47 -3.01
N LYS A 130 11.26 17.13 -1.72
CA LYS A 130 11.11 15.76 -1.23
C LYS A 130 9.69 15.23 -1.47
N ILE A 131 8.66 16.03 -1.17
CA ILE A 131 7.26 15.69 -1.41
C ILE A 131 7.01 15.47 -2.90
N GLU A 132 7.52 16.36 -3.76
CA GLU A 132 7.34 16.27 -5.21
C GLU A 132 8.02 15.02 -5.79
N LYS A 133 9.25 14.72 -5.38
CA LYS A 133 9.95 13.49 -5.81
C LYS A 133 9.18 12.22 -5.41
N ILE A 134 8.67 12.14 -4.18
CA ILE A 134 7.84 11.01 -3.78
C ILE A 134 6.55 10.93 -4.63
N ALA A 135 5.89 12.07 -4.87
CA ALA A 135 4.66 12.11 -5.64
C ALA A 135 4.88 11.64 -7.08
N THR A 136 5.95 12.07 -7.73
CA THR A 136 6.24 11.78 -9.13
C THR A 136 6.88 10.41 -9.33
N GLU A 137 7.94 10.11 -8.61
CA GLU A 137 8.74 8.88 -8.81
C GLU A 137 8.05 7.64 -8.21
N VAL A 138 7.46 7.78 -7.01
CA VAL A 138 6.81 6.65 -6.34
C VAL A 138 5.36 6.48 -6.80
N TYR A 139 4.57 7.54 -6.71
CA TYR A 139 3.13 7.42 -6.99
C TYR A 139 2.76 7.65 -8.46
N GLY A 140 3.63 8.25 -9.27
CA GLY A 140 3.39 8.52 -10.68
C GLY A 140 2.45 9.71 -10.93
N ALA A 141 2.46 10.70 -10.03
CA ALA A 141 1.78 11.98 -10.25
C ALA A 141 2.54 12.84 -11.26
N ASP A 142 1.85 13.75 -11.93
CA ASP A 142 2.46 14.76 -12.82
C ASP A 142 3.06 15.95 -12.04
N GLY A 143 3.01 15.92 -10.71
CA GLY A 143 3.49 16.94 -9.80
C GLY A 143 2.60 17.07 -8.57
N ILE A 144 2.80 18.14 -7.80
CA ILE A 144 2.04 18.43 -6.57
C ILE A 144 1.30 19.74 -6.68
N ASP A 145 0.15 19.85 -5.96
CA ASP A 145 -0.60 21.07 -5.79
C ASP A 145 -0.59 21.45 -4.31
N ILE A 146 0.17 22.49 -3.96
CA ILE A 146 0.36 22.91 -2.57
C ILE A 146 -0.71 23.92 -2.18
N SER A 147 -1.48 23.63 -1.14
CA SER A 147 -2.46 24.55 -0.59
C SER A 147 -1.75 25.76 0.09
N PRO A 148 -2.44 26.90 0.25
CA PRO A 148 -1.87 28.03 1.01
C PRO A 148 -1.49 27.67 2.45
N GLN A 149 -2.18 26.70 3.08
CA GLN A 149 -1.83 26.21 4.41
C GLN A 149 -0.54 25.39 4.37
N ALA A 150 -0.44 24.44 3.46
CA ALA A 150 0.76 23.61 3.31
C ALA A 150 2.00 24.46 2.97
N ALA A 151 1.86 25.50 2.16
CA ALA A 151 2.95 26.43 1.84
C ALA A 151 3.47 27.16 3.09
N LYS A 152 2.56 27.59 3.96
CA LYS A 152 2.94 28.22 5.26
C LYS A 152 3.62 27.22 6.19
N ASP A 153 3.10 25.99 6.28
CA ASP A 153 3.66 24.95 7.12
C ASP A 153 5.08 24.60 6.67
N LEU A 154 5.30 24.42 5.35
CA LEU A 154 6.61 24.14 4.77
C LEU A 154 7.62 25.23 5.11
N ALA A 155 7.27 26.50 4.84
CA ALA A 155 8.14 27.63 5.14
C ALA A 155 8.49 27.68 6.65
N HIS A 156 7.50 27.50 7.52
CA HIS A 156 7.69 27.50 8.96
C HIS A 156 8.63 26.37 9.42
N PHE A 157 8.49 25.15 8.90
CA PHE A 157 9.36 24.05 9.28
C PHE A 157 10.78 24.19 8.73
N GLU A 158 10.95 24.79 7.55
CA GLU A 158 12.28 25.15 7.04
C GLU A 158 12.97 26.18 7.94
N GLU A 159 12.24 27.25 8.38
CA GLU A 159 12.76 28.26 9.31
C GLU A 159 13.15 27.67 10.68
N LEU A 160 12.41 26.67 11.16
CA LEU A 160 12.73 25.94 12.39
C LEU A 160 13.92 24.98 12.25
N GLY A 161 14.49 24.86 11.06
CA GLY A 161 15.63 23.97 10.80
C GLY A 161 15.24 22.49 10.56
N TYR A 162 13.95 22.21 10.33
CA TYR A 162 13.46 20.86 10.07
C TYR A 162 13.55 20.44 8.59
N GLY A 163 14.07 21.31 7.73
CA GLY A 163 14.24 21.05 6.29
C GLY A 163 15.03 19.79 5.97
N ARG A 164 15.91 19.32 6.86
CA ARG A 164 16.68 18.08 6.68
C ARG A 164 15.99 16.81 7.20
N LEU A 165 14.81 16.92 7.80
CA LEU A 165 14.06 15.75 8.23
C LEU A 165 13.50 14.98 7.02
N PRO A 166 13.39 13.64 7.10
CA PRO A 166 12.71 12.85 6.09
C PRO A 166 11.21 13.17 6.04
N VAL A 167 10.62 12.92 4.88
CA VAL A 167 9.20 13.17 4.63
C VAL A 167 8.44 11.85 4.50
N VAL A 168 7.27 11.79 5.13
CA VAL A 168 6.28 10.71 5.01
C VAL A 168 5.01 11.26 4.38
N MET A 169 4.37 10.47 3.52
CA MET A 169 3.15 10.87 2.81
C MET A 169 1.93 10.20 3.42
N ALA A 170 0.96 11.00 3.89
CA ALA A 170 -0.33 10.52 4.36
C ALA A 170 -1.41 10.77 3.29
N LYS A 171 -1.77 9.73 2.54
CA LYS A 171 -2.80 9.74 1.50
C LYS A 171 -3.67 8.49 1.58
N THR A 172 -4.74 8.42 0.78
CA THR A 172 -5.57 7.21 0.69
C THR A 172 -4.73 5.97 0.35
N HIS A 173 -5.05 4.85 0.99
CA HIS A 173 -4.46 3.54 0.69
C HIS A 173 -5.19 2.81 -0.46
N LEU A 174 -6.32 3.34 -0.93
CA LEU A 174 -7.18 2.69 -1.93
C LEU A 174 -6.77 2.97 -3.38
N SER A 175 -5.79 3.84 -3.59
CA SER A 175 -5.24 4.18 -4.91
C SER A 175 -3.79 4.64 -4.80
N LEU A 176 -3.03 4.53 -5.88
CA LEU A 176 -1.74 5.23 -6.04
C LEU A 176 -1.93 6.75 -6.07
N SER A 177 -3.07 7.23 -6.58
CA SER A 177 -3.43 8.65 -6.55
C SER A 177 -4.01 9.09 -5.19
N HIS A 178 -4.45 10.34 -5.11
CA HIS A 178 -5.19 10.89 -3.97
C HIS A 178 -6.69 10.55 -4.01
N ASP A 179 -7.19 10.06 -5.15
CA ASP A 179 -8.60 9.72 -5.35
C ASP A 179 -8.80 8.20 -5.26
N PRO A 180 -9.56 7.70 -4.27
CA PRO A 180 -9.81 6.27 -4.10
C PRO A 180 -10.61 5.64 -5.27
N GLN A 181 -11.19 6.44 -6.17
CA GLN A 181 -11.91 5.94 -7.34
C GLN A 181 -10.99 5.68 -8.53
N LEU A 182 -9.80 6.28 -8.58
CA LEU A 182 -8.81 6.06 -9.63
C LEU A 182 -8.02 4.78 -9.32
N LYS A 183 -8.48 3.67 -9.86
CA LYS A 183 -7.91 2.33 -9.63
C LYS A 183 -6.73 2.03 -10.57
N GLY A 184 -6.01 0.96 -10.27
CA GLY A 184 -4.90 0.47 -11.09
C GLY A 184 -3.67 1.39 -11.06
N ARG A 185 -3.24 1.84 -12.23
CA ARG A 185 -2.11 2.77 -12.42
C ARG A 185 -2.62 4.07 -13.05
N PRO A 186 -3.19 4.99 -12.27
CA PRO A 186 -3.71 6.25 -12.79
C PRO A 186 -2.59 7.15 -13.31
N THR A 187 -2.89 7.89 -14.40
CA THR A 187 -2.00 8.89 -15.02
C THR A 187 -2.74 10.20 -15.19
N GLY A 188 -2.03 11.30 -15.47
CA GLY A 188 -2.66 12.59 -15.74
C GLY A 188 -3.25 13.26 -14.49
N TRP A 189 -2.65 13.03 -13.30
CA TRP A 189 -3.15 13.57 -12.05
C TRP A 189 -2.04 14.25 -11.25
N ARG A 190 -2.42 15.21 -10.41
CA ARG A 190 -1.52 15.91 -9.50
C ARG A 190 -1.90 15.63 -8.06
N LEU A 191 -0.90 15.57 -7.15
CA LEU A 191 -1.13 15.24 -5.75
C LEU A 191 -1.45 16.51 -4.95
N PRO A 192 -2.67 16.70 -4.43
CA PRO A 192 -2.99 17.84 -3.58
C PRO A 192 -2.41 17.65 -2.17
N VAL A 193 -1.50 18.53 -1.79
CA VAL A 193 -0.92 18.63 -0.45
C VAL A 193 -1.73 19.65 0.34
N ARG A 194 -2.53 19.18 1.29
CA ARG A 194 -3.46 20.01 2.06
C ARG A 194 -2.80 20.75 3.20
N GLU A 195 -2.00 20.06 3.97
CA GLU A 195 -1.24 20.59 5.11
C GLU A 195 0.01 19.75 5.36
N VAL A 196 0.97 20.28 6.08
CA VAL A 196 2.19 19.55 6.48
C VAL A 196 2.32 19.64 7.99
N ARG A 197 2.74 18.56 8.62
CA ARG A 197 2.95 18.49 10.07
C ARG A 197 4.31 17.90 10.38
N ALA A 198 4.87 18.24 11.54
CA ALA A 198 6.13 17.70 12.00
C ALA A 198 5.91 16.80 13.23
N ALA A 199 6.47 15.59 13.16
CA ALA A 199 6.58 14.67 14.29
C ALA A 199 8.03 14.71 14.80
N VAL A 200 8.41 15.81 15.43
CA VAL A 200 9.80 16.14 15.78
C VAL A 200 10.42 15.09 16.69
N GLY A 201 9.65 14.59 17.67
CA GLY A 201 10.12 13.53 18.57
C GLY A 201 10.41 12.20 17.86
N ALA A 202 9.78 11.95 16.71
CA ALA A 202 10.04 10.80 15.86
C ALA A 202 11.00 11.10 14.69
N GLY A 203 11.37 12.38 14.49
CA GLY A 203 12.38 12.80 13.53
C GLY A 203 11.91 12.80 12.08
N TYR A 204 10.65 13.13 11.79
CA TYR A 204 10.16 13.27 10.43
C TYR A 204 9.07 14.35 10.27
N VAL A 205 8.87 14.77 9.04
CA VAL A 205 7.76 15.64 8.60
C VAL A 205 6.79 14.80 7.77
N TYR A 206 5.49 15.05 7.86
CA TYR A 206 4.50 14.35 7.05
C TYR A 206 3.52 15.28 6.36
N ALA A 207 3.30 14.98 5.07
CA ALA A 207 2.36 15.70 4.21
C ALA A 207 1.01 15.00 4.21
N ILE A 208 -0.07 15.72 4.50
CA ILE A 208 -1.44 15.22 4.43
C ILE A 208 -2.03 15.58 3.08
N CYS A 209 -2.33 14.55 2.29
CA CYS A 209 -2.69 14.66 0.89
C CYS A 209 -4.16 14.32 0.65
N GLY A 210 -4.83 15.14 -0.16
CA GLY A 210 -6.23 14.94 -0.52
C GLY A 210 -7.15 14.97 0.71
N ASN A 211 -8.17 14.11 0.71
CA ASN A 211 -9.19 14.04 1.76
C ASN A 211 -8.82 13.08 2.91
N MET A 212 -7.53 12.81 3.10
CA MET A 212 -7.09 11.93 4.19
C MET A 212 -7.53 12.49 5.54
N ARG A 213 -8.18 11.66 6.34
CA ARG A 213 -8.58 12.01 7.71
C ARG A 213 -7.47 11.58 8.67
N THR A 214 -7.22 12.41 9.67
CA THR A 214 -6.41 12.00 10.82
C THR A 214 -7.22 11.02 11.66
N MET A 215 -6.53 10.07 12.28
CA MET A 215 -7.19 9.12 13.18
C MET A 215 -7.90 9.90 14.29
N PRO A 216 -9.22 9.72 14.49
CA PRO A 216 -9.89 10.28 15.65
C PRO A 216 -9.30 9.66 16.93
N GLY A 217 -9.24 10.43 17.99
CA GLY A 217 -8.86 9.91 19.31
C GLY A 217 -9.84 8.81 19.75
N LEU A 218 -9.35 7.89 20.59
CA LEU A 218 -10.23 6.91 21.23
C LEU A 218 -11.24 7.63 22.14
N GLY A 219 -12.48 7.17 22.12
CA GLY A 219 -13.50 7.63 23.07
C GLY A 219 -13.16 7.21 24.51
N ALA A 220 -13.86 7.81 25.49
CA ALA A 220 -13.69 7.47 26.89
C ALA A 220 -13.99 5.98 27.21
N HIS A 221 -14.77 5.32 26.34
CA HIS A 221 -15.12 3.91 26.42
C HIS A 221 -14.75 3.22 25.10
N PRO A 222 -13.48 2.82 24.91
CA PRO A 222 -13.03 2.15 23.70
C PRO A 222 -13.66 0.75 23.56
N ALA A 223 -13.83 0.27 22.32
CA ALA A 223 -14.38 -1.05 22.05
C ALA A 223 -13.62 -2.19 22.77
N ALA A 224 -12.33 -1.99 23.04
CA ALA A 224 -11.49 -2.93 23.77
C ALA A 224 -12.04 -3.29 25.18
N GLU A 225 -12.81 -2.42 25.81
CA GLU A 225 -13.46 -2.72 27.12
C GLU A 225 -14.55 -3.80 27.03
N ARG A 226 -15.06 -4.09 25.82
CA ARG A 226 -16.15 -5.02 25.58
C ARG A 226 -15.74 -6.27 24.83
N ILE A 227 -14.52 -6.27 24.28
CA ILE A 227 -14.00 -7.40 23.53
C ILE A 227 -13.49 -8.42 24.54
N ASP A 228 -14.03 -9.64 24.48
CA ASP A 228 -13.64 -10.76 25.34
C ASP A 228 -13.72 -12.07 24.57
N ILE A 229 -13.29 -13.16 25.21
CA ILE A 229 -13.41 -14.53 24.70
C ILE A 229 -14.39 -15.26 25.59
N ASP A 230 -15.45 -15.83 25.00
CA ASP A 230 -16.45 -16.62 25.74
C ASP A 230 -15.90 -18.01 26.14
N ASP A 231 -16.68 -18.75 26.93
CA ASP A 231 -16.31 -20.10 27.42
C ASP A 231 -16.09 -21.12 26.28
N ASN A 232 -16.51 -20.82 25.05
CA ASN A 232 -16.33 -21.66 23.86
C ASN A 232 -15.11 -21.21 23.02
N GLY A 233 -14.36 -20.22 23.48
CA GLY A 233 -13.21 -19.67 22.77
C GLY A 233 -13.58 -18.73 21.60
N GLN A 234 -14.84 -18.23 21.55
CA GLN A 234 -15.28 -17.28 20.53
C GLN A 234 -15.05 -15.84 20.98
N VAL A 235 -14.55 -15.00 20.07
CA VAL A 235 -14.43 -13.57 20.34
C VAL A 235 -15.78 -12.90 20.34
N VAL A 236 -16.13 -12.22 21.44
CA VAL A 236 -17.38 -11.47 21.63
C VAL A 236 -17.11 -9.98 21.79
N GLY A 237 -18.14 -9.14 21.62
CA GLY A 237 -18.03 -7.68 21.82
C GLY A 237 -17.34 -6.89 20.71
N LEU A 238 -17.11 -7.49 19.54
CA LEU A 238 -16.52 -6.80 18.38
C LEU A 238 -17.48 -5.81 17.70
N PHE A 239 -18.81 -5.99 17.88
CA PHE A 239 -19.89 -5.20 17.28
C PHE A 239 -20.96 -4.84 18.30
#